data_2a0fbd75dba022ecb1f3ead1b5ff676e
#
_entry.id   2a0fbd75dba022ecb1f3ead1b5ff676e
#
_cell.length_a   1.000
_cell.length_b   1.000
_cell.length_c   1.000
_cell.angle_alpha   90.00
_cell.angle_beta   90.00
_cell.angle_gamma   90.00
#
_symmetry.space_group_name_H-M   'P 1'
#
loop_
_entity.id
_entity.type
_entity.pdbx_description
1 polymer ?
#
loop_
_entity_poly.entity_id
_entity_poly.type
_entity_poly.pdbx_seq_one_letter_code
_entity_poly.pdbx_strand_id
1 'polypeptide(L)'
;MARLGWQVDGPASAPVLVLGSSLGTTRDMWRPQVAALAERFRVLRYDHRGHGESAVVDGRYTIADLGSDVLDMLEEADVDRAHYAGLSLGGMVGMWLASHAPDRLDRIALLCTSAYLPPASAWAERASAVLSNGMPAIADVVVGRWFTPAFAAVSPDVVGAARAMLVGTPPVGYAGCCAAIEQMDQRDDLAKIGAPTLVIAGQDDPAIPPEHGRAIADAVPGARFELVPGAHIASLESAATVTALLISHFDGAGG
;
A
#
# COMPACT_ATOMS: atom_id res chain seq x y z
N MET A 1 -10.33 -14.95 9.70
CA MET A 1 -9.33 -13.92 9.49
C MET A 1 -8.02 -14.57 9.05
N ALA A 2 -7.25 -13.94 8.18
CA ALA A 2 -6.01 -14.53 7.69
C ALA A 2 -4.84 -14.14 8.60
N ARG A 3 -3.97 -15.10 8.92
CA ARG A 3 -2.72 -14.79 9.60
C ARG A 3 -1.79 -14.07 8.63
N LEU A 4 -1.37 -12.84 8.97
CA LEU A 4 -0.40 -12.09 8.20
C LEU A 4 1.04 -12.48 8.56
N GLY A 5 1.91 -12.54 7.55
CA GLY A 5 3.36 -12.53 7.74
C GLY A 5 3.82 -11.10 7.92
N TRP A 6 4.52 -10.80 9.01
CA TRP A 6 5.03 -9.46 9.31
C TRP A 6 6.40 -9.48 9.94
N GLN A 7 7.09 -8.35 9.87
CA GLN A 7 8.43 -8.15 10.42
C GLN A 7 8.49 -6.81 11.14
N VAL A 8 9.30 -6.75 12.21
CA VAL A 8 9.54 -5.55 13.00
C VAL A 8 10.98 -5.11 12.87
N ASP A 9 11.19 -3.82 12.68
CA ASP A 9 12.49 -3.16 12.68
C ASP A 9 12.43 -1.93 13.63
N GLY A 10 13.55 -1.56 14.24
CA GLY A 10 13.66 -0.38 15.11
C GLY A 10 13.38 -0.65 16.59
N PRO A 11 13.46 0.40 17.44
CA PRO A 11 13.35 0.27 18.89
C PRO A 11 11.94 -0.13 19.34
N ALA A 12 11.84 -1.07 20.27
CA ALA A 12 10.55 -1.57 20.78
C ALA A 12 9.70 -0.48 21.49
N SER A 13 10.36 0.54 22.06
CA SER A 13 9.70 1.64 22.79
C SER A 13 9.33 2.85 21.90
N ALA A 14 9.71 2.83 20.62
CA ALA A 14 9.39 3.92 19.69
C ALA A 14 7.92 3.86 19.25
N PRO A 15 7.33 4.99 18.79
CA PRO A 15 6.00 4.99 18.17
C PRO A 15 5.92 3.97 17.04
N VAL A 16 4.80 3.28 16.93
CA VAL A 16 4.61 2.25 15.90
C VAL A 16 4.24 2.86 14.56
N LEU A 17 4.89 2.40 13.49
CA LEU A 17 4.56 2.72 12.11
C LEU A 17 4.32 1.43 11.33
N VAL A 18 3.10 1.26 10.82
CA VAL A 18 2.72 0.12 9.98
C VAL A 18 2.89 0.49 8.51
N LEU A 19 3.48 -0.42 7.71
CA LEU A 19 3.69 -0.24 6.28
C LEU A 19 2.92 -1.29 5.46
N GLY A 20 1.91 -0.84 4.70
CA GLY A 20 1.09 -1.66 3.81
C GLY A 20 1.54 -1.60 2.36
N SER A 21 1.68 -2.75 1.72
CA SER A 21 2.29 -2.91 0.40
C SER A 21 1.30 -2.80 -0.76
N SER A 22 1.80 -2.68 -1.99
CA SER A 22 0.99 -2.72 -3.21
C SER A 22 0.54 -4.13 -3.55
N LEU A 23 -0.53 -4.25 -4.34
CA LEU A 23 -0.98 -5.52 -4.92
C LEU A 23 0.15 -6.17 -5.75
N GLY A 24 0.43 -7.44 -5.46
CA GLY A 24 1.47 -8.21 -6.15
C GLY A 24 2.90 -7.90 -5.68
N THR A 25 3.06 -7.17 -4.57
CA THR A 25 4.34 -6.98 -3.91
C THR A 25 4.34 -7.60 -2.51
N THR A 26 5.52 -7.68 -1.90
CA THR A 26 5.67 -8.07 -0.50
C THR A 26 6.13 -6.87 0.33
N ARG A 27 6.18 -7.04 1.66
CA ARG A 27 6.75 -6.06 2.60
C ARG A 27 8.16 -5.58 2.21
N ASP A 28 8.88 -6.33 1.36
CA ASP A 28 10.20 -5.96 0.88
C ASP A 28 10.24 -4.76 -0.08
N MET A 29 9.09 -4.36 -0.63
CA MET A 29 9.01 -3.10 -1.39
C MET A 29 9.35 -1.86 -0.54
N TRP A 30 9.24 -1.96 0.79
CA TRP A 30 9.57 -0.90 1.74
C TRP A 30 11.03 -0.93 2.21
N ARG A 31 11.84 -1.89 1.72
CA ARG A 31 13.24 -2.04 2.14
C ARG A 31 14.06 -0.74 2.10
N PRO A 32 13.93 0.15 1.09
CA PRO A 32 14.69 1.40 1.07
C PRO A 32 14.36 2.38 2.19
N GLN A 33 13.14 2.31 2.75
CA GLN A 33 12.69 3.20 3.82
C GLN A 33 13.10 2.72 5.21
N VAL A 34 13.29 1.39 5.36
CA VAL A 34 13.39 0.75 6.68
C VAL A 34 14.47 1.35 7.56
N ALA A 35 15.69 1.51 7.05
CA ALA A 35 16.82 1.96 7.88
C ALA A 35 16.55 3.33 8.50
N ALA A 36 16.08 4.30 7.71
CA ALA A 36 15.83 5.64 8.19
C ALA A 36 14.57 5.73 9.08
N LEU A 37 13.51 4.98 8.76
CA LEU A 37 12.31 4.95 9.59
C LEU A 37 12.58 4.25 10.94
N ALA A 38 13.36 3.18 10.95
CA ALA A 38 13.69 2.41 12.15
C ALA A 38 14.58 3.17 13.17
N GLU A 39 15.19 4.29 12.76
CA GLU A 39 15.86 5.19 13.69
C GLU A 39 14.89 5.92 14.64
N ARG A 40 13.60 6.01 14.24
CA ARG A 40 12.57 6.83 14.89
C ARG A 40 11.33 6.08 15.33
N PHE A 41 11.00 5.00 14.60
CA PHE A 41 9.76 4.24 14.74
C PHE A 41 10.04 2.76 14.98
N ARG A 42 9.12 2.09 15.68
CA ARG A 42 8.97 0.64 15.62
C ARG A 42 8.20 0.31 14.34
N VAL A 43 8.91 -0.07 13.27
CA VAL A 43 8.36 -0.25 11.94
C VAL A 43 7.83 -1.68 11.78
N LEU A 44 6.52 -1.84 11.61
CA LEU A 44 5.86 -3.10 11.29
C LEU A 44 5.56 -3.14 9.79
N ARG A 45 6.19 -4.05 9.07
CA ARG A 45 5.94 -4.29 7.64
C ARG A 45 5.23 -5.62 7.48
N TYR A 46 4.14 -5.66 6.74
CA TYR A 46 3.37 -6.88 6.55
C TYR A 46 3.12 -7.19 5.07
N ASP A 47 2.87 -8.46 4.80
CA ASP A 47 2.37 -8.94 3.52
C ASP A 47 0.83 -9.03 3.60
N HIS A 48 0.11 -8.56 2.59
CA HIS A 48 -1.34 -8.76 2.53
C HIS A 48 -1.69 -10.25 2.48
N ARG A 49 -2.90 -10.66 2.93
CA ARG A 49 -3.34 -12.04 2.74
C ARG A 49 -3.12 -12.48 1.30
N GLY A 50 -2.65 -13.71 1.10
CA GLY A 50 -2.34 -14.26 -0.20
C GLY A 50 -1.07 -13.73 -0.85
N HIS A 51 -0.23 -12.96 -0.12
CA HIS A 51 1.06 -12.45 -0.57
C HIS A 51 2.17 -12.88 0.39
N GLY A 52 3.39 -12.99 -0.12
CA GLY A 52 4.59 -13.25 0.67
C GLY A 52 4.44 -14.42 1.64
N GLU A 53 4.64 -14.14 2.93
CA GLU A 53 4.54 -15.15 4.01
C GLU A 53 3.16 -15.21 4.67
N SER A 54 2.19 -14.40 4.20
CA SER A 54 0.83 -14.40 4.71
C SER A 54 0.03 -15.60 4.21
N ALA A 55 -0.95 -16.03 5.02
CA ALA A 55 -1.84 -17.11 4.65
C ALA A 55 -2.58 -16.83 3.34
N VAL A 56 -2.65 -17.84 2.48
CA VAL A 56 -3.49 -17.83 1.28
C VAL A 56 -4.87 -18.32 1.66
N VAL A 57 -5.87 -17.50 1.44
CA VAL A 57 -7.27 -17.82 1.69
C VAL A 57 -8.01 -17.87 0.36
N ASP A 58 -8.77 -18.94 0.13
CA ASP A 58 -9.57 -19.04 -1.08
C ASP A 58 -10.75 -18.07 -1.05
N GLY A 59 -11.12 -17.54 -2.22
CA GLY A 59 -12.32 -16.75 -2.43
C GLY A 59 -12.05 -15.29 -2.78
N ARG A 60 -13.13 -14.53 -2.82
CA ARG A 60 -13.12 -13.09 -3.10
C ARG A 60 -12.92 -12.35 -1.78
N TYR A 61 -11.99 -11.41 -1.75
CA TYR A 61 -11.77 -10.55 -0.58
C TYR A 61 -12.51 -9.22 -0.76
N THR A 62 -12.66 -8.52 0.35
CA THR A 62 -13.09 -7.12 0.43
C THR A 62 -11.98 -6.27 1.07
N ILE A 63 -12.05 -4.94 0.91
CA ILE A 63 -11.11 -4.05 1.64
C ILE A 63 -11.32 -4.18 3.16
N ALA A 64 -12.55 -4.42 3.60
CA ALA A 64 -12.86 -4.69 5.01
C ALA A 64 -12.17 -5.95 5.54
N ASP A 65 -12.09 -7.03 4.74
CA ASP A 65 -11.33 -8.22 5.12
C ASP A 65 -9.84 -7.91 5.30
N LEU A 66 -9.25 -7.15 4.36
CA LEU A 66 -7.84 -6.75 4.41
C LEU A 66 -7.54 -5.81 5.58
N GLY A 67 -8.46 -4.89 5.87
CA GLY A 67 -8.37 -4.00 7.02
C GLY A 67 -8.49 -4.74 8.35
N SER A 68 -9.41 -5.70 8.44
CA SER A 68 -9.58 -6.54 9.64
C SER A 68 -8.34 -7.39 9.93
N ASP A 69 -7.67 -7.92 8.90
CA ASP A 69 -6.41 -8.64 9.09
C ASP A 69 -5.31 -7.75 9.70
N VAL A 70 -5.27 -6.46 9.31
CA VAL A 70 -4.31 -5.51 9.90
C VAL A 70 -4.66 -5.23 11.37
N LEU A 71 -5.95 -5.12 11.71
CA LEU A 71 -6.37 -4.96 13.11
C LEU A 71 -5.98 -6.18 13.96
N ASP A 72 -6.16 -7.40 13.44
CA ASP A 72 -5.74 -8.63 14.11
C ASP A 72 -4.21 -8.68 14.29
N MET A 73 -3.45 -8.27 13.28
CA MET A 73 -1.99 -8.16 13.37
C MET A 73 -1.56 -7.15 14.46
N LEU A 74 -2.26 -6.02 14.60
CA LEU A 74 -2.00 -5.06 15.67
C LEU A 74 -2.28 -5.65 17.05
N GLU A 75 -3.37 -6.44 17.21
CA GLU A 75 -3.63 -7.18 18.46
C GLU A 75 -2.52 -8.21 18.75
N GLU A 76 -2.11 -9.00 17.75
CA GLU A 76 -1.02 -9.99 17.90
C GLU A 76 0.31 -9.30 18.29
N ALA A 77 0.54 -8.07 17.81
CA ALA A 77 1.75 -7.30 18.08
C ALA A 77 1.71 -6.48 19.39
N ASP A 78 0.57 -6.55 20.14
CA ASP A 78 0.30 -5.75 21.36
C ASP A 78 0.43 -4.24 21.07
N VAL A 79 -0.26 -3.79 20.01
CA VAL A 79 -0.27 -2.41 19.53
C VAL A 79 -1.68 -1.85 19.55
N ASP A 80 -1.95 -0.94 20.47
CA ASP A 80 -3.25 -0.28 20.57
C ASP A 80 -3.46 0.75 19.45
N ARG A 81 -2.43 1.52 19.14
CA ARG A 81 -2.49 2.61 18.18
C ARG A 81 -1.18 2.76 17.41
N ALA A 82 -1.26 3.10 16.13
CA ALA A 82 -0.09 3.22 15.25
C ALA A 82 -0.25 4.33 14.22
N HIS A 83 0.87 4.80 13.68
CA HIS A 83 0.90 5.45 12.37
C HIS A 83 0.74 4.39 11.27
N TYR A 84 0.20 4.80 10.13
CA TYR A 84 0.05 3.90 8.99
C TYR A 84 0.49 4.56 7.69
N ALA A 85 1.33 3.89 6.90
CA ALA A 85 1.62 4.27 5.53
C ALA A 85 1.27 3.11 4.58
N GLY A 86 0.51 3.39 3.53
CA GLY A 86 0.13 2.36 2.56
C GLY A 86 0.26 2.83 1.12
N LEU A 87 0.84 1.98 0.28
CA LEU A 87 0.96 2.22 -1.15
C LEU A 87 -0.08 1.40 -1.92
N SER A 88 -0.83 2.04 -2.83
CA SER A 88 -1.80 1.39 -3.71
C SER A 88 -2.85 0.60 -2.90
N LEU A 89 -2.89 -0.74 -2.99
CA LEU A 89 -3.76 -1.57 -2.16
C LEU A 89 -3.58 -1.28 -0.66
N GLY A 90 -2.34 -1.10 -0.19
CA GLY A 90 -2.07 -0.69 1.18
C GLY A 90 -2.69 0.66 1.53
N GLY A 91 -2.73 1.62 0.58
CA GLY A 91 -3.43 2.90 0.74
C GLY A 91 -4.94 2.74 0.82
N MET A 92 -5.52 1.83 0.02
CA MET A 92 -6.95 1.49 0.10
C MET A 92 -7.34 0.90 1.46
N VAL A 93 -6.48 0.02 2.00
CA VAL A 93 -6.63 -0.51 3.36
C VAL A 93 -6.47 0.60 4.41
N GLY A 94 -5.51 1.52 4.21
CA GLY A 94 -5.30 2.66 5.10
C GLY A 94 -6.52 3.59 5.19
N MET A 95 -7.19 3.88 4.08
CA MET A 95 -8.44 4.65 4.07
C MET A 95 -9.55 3.93 4.84
N TRP A 96 -9.70 2.62 4.64
CA TRP A 96 -10.68 1.83 5.38
C TRP A 96 -10.39 1.84 6.89
N LEU A 97 -9.15 1.61 7.29
CA LEU A 97 -8.74 1.65 8.69
C LEU A 97 -9.05 3.02 9.32
N ALA A 98 -8.72 4.11 8.63
CA ALA A 98 -8.91 5.47 9.14
C ALA A 98 -10.37 5.87 9.28
N SER A 99 -11.27 5.32 8.47
CA SER A 99 -12.70 5.62 8.51
C SER A 99 -13.51 4.66 9.40
N HIS A 100 -13.04 3.40 9.61
CA HIS A 100 -13.78 2.36 10.35
C HIS A 100 -13.17 1.99 11.70
N ALA A 101 -11.88 2.28 11.91
CA ALA A 101 -11.17 2.07 13.16
C ALA A 101 -10.29 3.29 13.54
N PRO A 102 -10.86 4.51 13.59
CA PRO A 102 -10.09 5.75 13.77
C PRO A 102 -9.27 5.78 15.06
N ASP A 103 -9.74 5.13 16.11
CA ASP A 103 -9.04 5.06 17.40
C ASP A 103 -7.74 4.24 17.35
N ARG A 104 -7.54 3.45 16.29
CA ARG A 104 -6.35 2.63 16.09
C ARG A 104 -5.24 3.36 15.33
N LEU A 105 -5.52 4.57 14.80
CA LEU A 105 -4.58 5.31 13.97
C LEU A 105 -4.26 6.71 14.51
N ASP A 106 -2.96 7.06 14.51
CA ASP A 106 -2.49 8.40 14.87
C ASP A 106 -2.40 9.32 13.65
N ARG A 107 -1.64 8.94 12.65
CA ARG A 107 -1.43 9.65 11.38
C ARG A 107 -1.39 8.65 10.24
N ILE A 108 -1.79 9.07 9.05
CA ILE A 108 -1.77 8.20 7.87
C ILE A 108 -1.05 8.84 6.69
N ALA A 109 -0.37 8.02 5.89
CA ALA A 109 0.19 8.40 4.61
C ALA A 109 -0.36 7.44 3.52
N LEU A 110 -0.94 8.00 2.48
CA LEU A 110 -1.61 7.29 1.39
C LEU A 110 -0.83 7.52 0.10
N LEU A 111 -0.16 6.49 -0.42
CA LEU A 111 0.76 6.62 -1.55
C LEU A 111 0.18 5.95 -2.81
N CYS A 112 0.18 6.65 -3.94
CA CYS A 112 -0.17 6.12 -5.27
C CYS A 112 -1.44 5.27 -5.22
N THR A 113 -2.51 5.79 -4.62
CA THR A 113 -3.74 5.04 -4.29
C THR A 113 -5.00 5.77 -4.74
N SER A 114 -6.14 5.09 -4.63
CA SER A 114 -7.44 5.59 -5.03
C SER A 114 -8.54 5.13 -4.09
N ALA A 115 -9.56 5.98 -3.87
CA ALA A 115 -10.76 5.61 -3.15
C ALA A 115 -11.78 4.85 -4.01
N TYR A 116 -11.66 4.94 -5.35
CA TYR A 116 -12.51 4.24 -6.32
C TYR A 116 -11.72 4.03 -7.63
N LEU A 117 -11.65 2.80 -8.12
CA LEU A 117 -10.78 2.48 -9.26
C LEU A 117 -11.53 1.66 -10.35
N PRO A 118 -12.37 2.33 -11.16
CA PRO A 118 -13.13 1.72 -12.25
C PRO A 118 -12.22 1.43 -13.49
N PRO A 119 -12.67 0.59 -14.44
CA PRO A 119 -13.90 -0.19 -14.36
C PRO A 119 -13.73 -1.50 -13.58
N ALA A 120 -14.77 -1.94 -12.87
CA ALA A 120 -14.80 -3.21 -12.13
C ALA A 120 -14.44 -4.42 -13.00
N SER A 121 -14.89 -4.44 -14.27
CA SER A 121 -14.60 -5.52 -15.22
C SER A 121 -13.11 -5.75 -15.46
N ALA A 122 -12.28 -4.70 -15.44
CA ALA A 122 -10.84 -4.85 -15.63
C ALA A 122 -10.16 -5.63 -14.49
N TRP A 123 -10.69 -5.52 -13.27
CA TRP A 123 -10.22 -6.26 -12.11
C TRP A 123 -10.69 -7.72 -12.15
N ALA A 124 -11.94 -7.97 -12.58
CA ALA A 124 -12.46 -9.32 -12.81
C ALA A 124 -11.67 -10.06 -13.92
N GLU A 125 -11.38 -9.38 -15.02
CA GLU A 125 -10.58 -9.91 -16.13
C GLU A 125 -9.15 -10.25 -15.66
N ARG A 126 -8.54 -9.36 -14.89
CA ARG A 126 -7.19 -9.58 -14.31
C ARG A 126 -7.18 -10.77 -13.36
N ALA A 127 -8.17 -10.89 -12.47
CA ALA A 127 -8.33 -12.05 -11.59
C ALA A 127 -8.48 -13.35 -12.40
N SER A 128 -9.33 -13.37 -13.43
CA SER A 128 -9.51 -14.51 -14.31
C SER A 128 -8.21 -14.90 -15.05
N ALA A 129 -7.49 -13.89 -15.55
CA ALA A 129 -6.23 -14.12 -16.27
C ALA A 129 -5.18 -14.80 -15.39
N VAL A 130 -4.99 -14.35 -14.14
CA VAL A 130 -3.99 -14.96 -13.24
C VAL A 130 -4.41 -16.35 -12.76
N LEU A 131 -5.71 -16.59 -12.54
CA LEU A 131 -6.21 -17.91 -12.17
C LEU A 131 -6.05 -18.93 -13.30
N SER A 132 -6.21 -18.49 -14.54
CA SER A 132 -6.13 -19.38 -15.72
C SER A 132 -4.71 -19.60 -16.22
N ASN A 133 -3.84 -18.57 -16.15
CA ASN A 133 -2.54 -18.57 -16.83
C ASN A 133 -1.36 -18.30 -15.87
N GLY A 134 -1.62 -18.09 -14.59
CA GLY A 134 -0.60 -17.76 -13.58
C GLY A 134 -0.11 -16.31 -13.66
N MET A 135 0.66 -15.92 -12.66
CA MET A 135 1.19 -14.55 -12.54
C MET A 135 2.10 -14.09 -13.69
N PRO A 136 2.91 -14.96 -14.32
CA PRO A 136 3.73 -14.56 -15.47
C PRO A 136 2.94 -13.94 -16.62
N ALA A 137 1.67 -14.33 -16.81
CA ALA A 137 0.82 -13.84 -17.88
C ALA A 137 0.54 -12.32 -17.85
N ILE A 138 0.62 -11.72 -16.65
CA ILE A 138 0.37 -10.27 -16.46
C ILE A 138 1.64 -9.49 -16.11
N ALA A 139 2.76 -10.18 -15.84
CA ALA A 139 3.92 -9.58 -15.20
C ALA A 139 4.49 -8.39 -15.96
N ASP A 140 4.68 -8.51 -17.26
CA ASP A 140 5.31 -7.45 -18.05
C ASP A 140 4.41 -6.21 -18.18
N VAL A 141 3.08 -6.41 -18.30
CA VAL A 141 2.11 -5.30 -18.34
C VAL A 141 2.01 -4.58 -17.00
N VAL A 142 2.02 -5.33 -15.89
CA VAL A 142 1.89 -4.76 -14.54
C VAL A 142 3.18 -4.02 -14.17
N VAL A 143 4.34 -4.67 -14.31
CA VAL A 143 5.65 -4.06 -13.96
C VAL A 143 5.96 -2.85 -14.86
N GLY A 144 5.55 -2.89 -16.14
CA GLY A 144 5.71 -1.76 -17.06
C GLY A 144 4.93 -0.50 -16.64
N ARG A 145 3.99 -0.61 -15.68
CA ARG A 145 3.29 0.53 -15.08
C ARG A 145 3.85 0.94 -13.72
N TRP A 146 4.74 0.15 -13.14
CA TRP A 146 5.26 0.41 -11.81
C TRP A 146 6.40 1.42 -11.78
N PHE A 147 7.16 1.51 -12.87
CA PHE A 147 8.35 2.35 -12.98
C PHE A 147 8.35 3.13 -14.28
N THR A 148 8.97 4.31 -14.26
CA THR A 148 9.23 5.04 -15.51
C THR A 148 10.25 4.30 -16.38
N PRO A 149 10.20 4.45 -17.72
CA PRO A 149 11.21 3.87 -18.60
C PRO A 149 12.64 4.33 -18.27
N ALA A 150 12.80 5.59 -17.84
CA ALA A 150 14.10 6.12 -17.45
C ALA A 150 14.66 5.41 -16.22
N PHE A 151 13.85 5.20 -15.18
CA PHE A 151 14.26 4.46 -13.99
C PHE A 151 14.57 3.00 -14.32
N ALA A 152 13.71 2.35 -15.10
CA ALA A 152 13.89 0.96 -15.49
C ALA A 152 15.20 0.70 -16.24
N ALA A 153 15.65 1.67 -17.06
CA ALA A 153 16.90 1.58 -17.79
C ALA A 153 18.15 1.66 -16.88
N VAL A 154 18.10 2.42 -15.79
CA VAL A 154 19.25 2.64 -14.89
C VAL A 154 19.23 1.77 -13.63
N SER A 155 18.09 1.15 -13.32
CA SER A 155 17.88 0.33 -12.12
C SER A 155 17.25 -1.05 -12.42
N PRO A 156 17.79 -1.81 -13.39
CA PRO A 156 17.18 -3.08 -13.83
C PRO A 156 17.08 -4.12 -12.70
N ASP A 157 17.99 -4.08 -11.72
CA ASP A 157 17.96 -5.00 -10.57
C ASP A 157 16.76 -4.73 -9.66
N VAL A 158 16.41 -3.45 -9.44
CA VAL A 158 15.23 -3.07 -8.64
C VAL A 158 13.95 -3.52 -9.35
N VAL A 159 13.87 -3.28 -10.65
CA VAL A 159 12.73 -3.71 -11.49
C VAL A 159 12.62 -5.23 -11.50
N GLY A 160 13.75 -5.95 -11.63
CA GLY A 160 13.81 -7.40 -11.58
C GLY A 160 13.34 -7.96 -10.23
N ALA A 161 13.75 -7.35 -9.12
CA ALA A 161 13.30 -7.73 -7.79
C ALA A 161 11.79 -7.50 -7.61
N ALA A 162 11.27 -6.36 -8.06
CA ALA A 162 9.84 -6.06 -8.04
C ALA A 162 9.03 -7.06 -8.90
N ARG A 163 9.54 -7.40 -10.08
CA ARG A 163 8.95 -8.44 -10.94
C ARG A 163 8.94 -9.82 -10.26
N ALA A 164 10.00 -10.15 -9.55
CA ALA A 164 10.08 -11.42 -8.81
C ALA A 164 9.03 -11.49 -7.69
N MET A 165 8.78 -10.40 -6.94
CA MET A 165 7.69 -10.33 -5.96
C MET A 165 6.34 -10.60 -6.61
N LEU A 166 6.05 -9.95 -7.75
CA LEU A 166 4.79 -10.14 -8.47
C LEU A 166 4.62 -11.59 -8.93
N VAL A 167 5.61 -12.15 -9.58
CA VAL A 167 5.56 -13.53 -10.12
C VAL A 167 5.48 -14.57 -9.00
N GLY A 168 6.10 -14.29 -7.85
CA GLY A 168 6.04 -15.14 -6.66
C GLY A 168 4.72 -15.06 -5.88
N THR A 169 3.84 -14.12 -6.20
CA THR A 169 2.54 -14.00 -5.52
C THR A 169 1.62 -15.16 -5.92
N PRO A 170 0.99 -15.88 -4.96
CA PRO A 170 0.00 -16.89 -5.28
C PRO A 170 -1.17 -16.33 -6.11
N PRO A 171 -1.51 -16.94 -7.26
CA PRO A 171 -2.59 -16.45 -8.13
C PRO A 171 -3.93 -16.30 -7.43
N VAL A 172 -4.26 -17.21 -6.51
CA VAL A 172 -5.51 -17.18 -5.71
C VAL A 172 -5.53 -15.94 -4.83
N GLY A 173 -4.43 -15.64 -4.12
CA GLY A 173 -4.32 -14.45 -3.27
C GLY A 173 -4.39 -13.15 -4.06
N TYR A 174 -3.69 -13.09 -5.20
CA TYR A 174 -3.75 -11.93 -6.10
C TYR A 174 -5.17 -11.71 -6.63
N ALA A 175 -5.85 -12.76 -7.09
CA ALA A 175 -7.22 -12.68 -7.59
C ALA A 175 -8.22 -12.27 -6.50
N GLY A 176 -8.04 -12.75 -5.26
CA GLY A 176 -8.83 -12.33 -4.10
C GLY A 176 -8.70 -10.83 -3.84
N CYS A 177 -7.48 -10.27 -3.91
CA CYS A 177 -7.25 -8.83 -3.79
C CYS A 177 -7.79 -8.03 -5.00
N CYS A 178 -7.72 -8.57 -6.22
CA CYS A 178 -8.40 -7.95 -7.37
C CYS A 178 -9.91 -7.81 -7.11
N ALA A 179 -10.55 -8.80 -6.50
CA ALA A 179 -11.96 -8.75 -6.15
C ALA A 179 -12.26 -7.69 -5.06
N ALA A 180 -11.32 -7.45 -4.14
CA ALA A 180 -11.45 -6.36 -3.17
C ALA A 180 -11.46 -4.99 -3.85
N ILE A 181 -10.57 -4.77 -4.82
CA ILE A 181 -10.51 -3.51 -5.59
C ILE A 181 -11.71 -3.37 -6.51
N GLU A 182 -12.16 -4.46 -7.16
CA GLU A 182 -13.34 -4.49 -8.04
C GLU A 182 -14.59 -3.93 -7.36
N GLN A 183 -14.76 -4.25 -6.06
CA GLN A 183 -15.95 -3.89 -5.29
C GLN A 183 -15.80 -2.59 -4.52
N MET A 184 -14.58 -2.07 -4.44
CA MET A 184 -14.26 -0.93 -3.59
C MET A 184 -14.87 0.37 -4.11
N ASP A 185 -15.61 1.07 -3.22
CA ASP A 185 -15.90 2.49 -3.33
C ASP A 185 -15.88 3.11 -1.94
N GLN A 186 -14.84 3.87 -1.63
CA GLN A 186 -14.61 4.50 -0.33
C GLN A 186 -14.79 6.03 -0.39
N ARG A 187 -15.34 6.58 -1.49
CA ARG A 187 -15.46 8.03 -1.67
C ARG A 187 -16.30 8.69 -0.58
N ASP A 188 -17.39 8.05 -0.14
CA ASP A 188 -18.26 8.56 0.92
C ASP A 188 -17.66 8.45 2.33
N ASP A 189 -16.56 7.68 2.47
CA ASP A 189 -15.88 7.50 3.75
C ASP A 189 -14.71 8.48 3.96
N LEU A 190 -14.22 9.14 2.90
CA LEU A 190 -13.07 10.03 2.98
C LEU A 190 -13.29 11.20 3.96
N ALA A 191 -14.48 11.78 3.98
CA ALA A 191 -14.82 12.88 4.90
C ALA A 191 -14.87 12.46 6.39
N LYS A 192 -14.90 11.15 6.69
CA LYS A 192 -14.88 10.60 8.05
C LYS A 192 -13.47 10.46 8.60
N ILE A 193 -12.44 10.57 7.76
CA ILE A 193 -11.04 10.41 8.16
C ILE A 193 -10.62 11.64 8.97
N GLY A 194 -10.44 11.45 10.27
CA GLY A 194 -10.02 12.51 11.20
C GLY A 194 -8.51 12.50 11.50
N ALA A 195 -7.79 11.45 11.15
CA ALA A 195 -6.34 11.37 11.34
C ALA A 195 -5.62 12.34 10.40
N PRO A 196 -4.57 13.06 10.86
CA PRO A 196 -3.74 13.86 9.98
C PRO A 196 -3.23 13.02 8.82
N THR A 197 -3.52 13.46 7.59
CA THR A 197 -3.33 12.67 6.37
C THR A 197 -2.35 13.32 5.42
N LEU A 198 -1.37 12.54 4.95
CA LEU A 198 -0.48 12.88 3.84
C LEU A 198 -0.84 12.00 2.64
N VAL A 199 -1.11 12.61 1.50
CA VAL A 199 -1.31 11.90 0.23
C VAL A 199 -0.10 12.15 -0.67
N ILE A 200 0.52 11.09 -1.17
CA ILE A 200 1.66 11.15 -2.09
C ILE A 200 1.27 10.48 -3.40
N ALA A 201 1.50 11.14 -4.53
CA ALA A 201 1.28 10.57 -5.85
C ALA A 201 2.57 10.60 -6.69
N GLY A 202 2.78 9.55 -7.49
CA GLY A 202 3.82 9.57 -8.53
C GLY A 202 3.39 10.43 -9.71
N GLN A 203 4.25 11.32 -10.16
CA GLN A 203 3.95 12.28 -11.24
C GLN A 203 3.60 11.56 -12.56
N ASP A 204 4.27 10.44 -12.82
CA ASP A 204 4.17 9.69 -14.05
C ASP A 204 3.46 8.33 -13.84
N ASP A 205 2.61 8.20 -12.81
CA ASP A 205 1.90 6.96 -12.48
C ASP A 205 0.79 6.66 -13.50
N PRO A 206 0.95 5.66 -14.39
CA PRO A 206 -0.07 5.29 -15.35
C PRO A 206 -1.07 4.27 -14.79
N ALA A 207 -0.81 3.70 -13.61
CA ALA A 207 -1.69 2.72 -12.96
C ALA A 207 -2.76 3.41 -12.13
N ILE A 208 -2.37 4.42 -11.35
CA ILE A 208 -3.26 5.30 -10.58
C ILE A 208 -2.77 6.74 -10.76
N PRO A 209 -3.25 7.44 -11.80
CA PRO A 209 -2.86 8.82 -12.09
C PRO A 209 -3.00 9.77 -10.89
N PRO A 210 -2.17 10.84 -10.79
CA PRO A 210 -2.12 11.75 -9.64
C PRO A 210 -3.46 12.37 -9.24
N GLU A 211 -4.41 12.45 -10.19
CA GLU A 211 -5.74 12.99 -9.97
C GLU A 211 -6.52 12.20 -8.91
N HIS A 212 -6.27 10.89 -8.78
CA HIS A 212 -6.87 10.05 -7.74
C HIS A 212 -6.39 10.47 -6.35
N GLY A 213 -5.09 10.71 -6.21
CA GLY A 213 -4.52 11.22 -4.96
C GLY A 213 -5.01 12.63 -4.63
N ARG A 214 -5.13 13.50 -5.64
CA ARG A 214 -5.70 14.83 -5.48
C ARG A 214 -7.14 14.76 -4.96
N ALA A 215 -7.96 13.92 -5.57
CA ALA A 215 -9.35 13.73 -5.15
C ALA A 215 -9.46 13.23 -3.70
N ILE A 216 -8.56 12.35 -3.25
CA ILE A 216 -8.49 11.92 -1.85
C ILE A 216 -8.14 13.11 -0.95
N ALA A 217 -7.10 13.88 -1.29
CA ALA A 217 -6.66 15.02 -0.47
C ALA A 217 -7.71 16.13 -0.38
N ASP A 218 -8.46 16.36 -1.45
CA ASP A 218 -9.55 17.35 -1.48
C ASP A 218 -10.76 16.92 -0.63
N ALA A 219 -10.96 15.59 -0.47
CA ALA A 219 -12.10 15.06 0.29
C ALA A 219 -11.81 14.78 1.77
N VAL A 220 -10.54 14.55 2.13
CA VAL A 220 -10.14 14.30 3.53
C VAL A 220 -9.82 15.61 4.22
N PRO A 221 -10.49 15.95 5.34
CA PRO A 221 -10.27 17.22 6.04
C PRO A 221 -8.81 17.42 6.46
N GLY A 222 -8.20 18.54 6.05
CA GLY A 222 -6.84 18.90 6.42
C GLY A 222 -5.73 18.03 5.81
N ALA A 223 -6.05 17.21 4.83
CA ALA A 223 -5.03 16.41 4.16
C ALA A 223 -4.05 17.26 3.35
N ARG A 224 -2.78 16.86 3.36
CA ARG A 224 -1.73 17.44 2.51
C ARG A 224 -1.53 16.55 1.29
N PHE A 225 -1.26 17.16 0.14
CA PHE A 225 -0.96 16.46 -1.11
C PHE A 225 0.45 16.79 -1.58
N GLU A 226 1.22 15.75 -1.89
CA GLU A 226 2.59 15.88 -2.41
C GLU A 226 2.71 15.08 -3.72
N LEU A 227 3.32 15.69 -4.71
CA LEU A 227 3.65 15.05 -5.98
C LEU A 227 5.15 14.76 -6.01
N VAL A 228 5.51 13.50 -6.27
CA VAL A 228 6.92 13.08 -6.35
C VAL A 228 7.24 12.60 -7.76
N PRO A 229 8.50 12.74 -8.23
CA PRO A 229 8.92 12.14 -9.49
C PRO A 229 8.69 10.61 -9.47
N GLY A 230 8.43 10.02 -10.63
CA GLY A 230 8.31 8.57 -10.78
C GLY A 230 6.89 8.07 -10.98
N ALA A 231 6.78 6.76 -11.15
CA ALA A 231 5.54 6.07 -11.46
C ALA A 231 4.87 5.45 -10.20
N HIS A 232 4.24 4.27 -10.36
CA HIS A 232 3.34 3.70 -9.34
C HIS A 232 4.06 3.26 -8.06
N ILE A 233 5.24 2.64 -8.15
CA ILE A 233 5.99 2.23 -6.95
C ILE A 233 6.97 3.33 -6.54
N ALA A 234 6.43 4.52 -6.23
CA ALA A 234 7.20 5.70 -5.87
C ALA A 234 8.12 5.46 -4.64
N SER A 235 7.78 4.51 -3.76
CA SER A 235 8.62 4.10 -2.63
C SER A 235 9.97 3.49 -3.06
N LEU A 236 10.05 2.92 -4.27
CA LEU A 236 11.30 2.41 -4.85
C LEU A 236 11.94 3.45 -5.78
N GLU A 237 11.17 4.08 -6.65
CA GLU A 237 11.67 4.98 -7.67
C GLU A 237 12.14 6.34 -7.10
N SER A 238 11.40 6.88 -6.14
CA SER A 238 11.71 8.13 -5.42
C SER A 238 11.98 7.90 -3.94
N ALA A 239 12.73 6.85 -3.62
CA ALA A 239 12.92 6.34 -2.27
C ALA A 239 13.32 7.40 -1.24
N ALA A 240 14.31 8.23 -1.55
CA ALA A 240 14.81 9.27 -0.64
C ALA A 240 13.74 10.33 -0.36
N THR A 241 13.03 10.81 -1.39
CA THR A 241 11.98 11.83 -1.26
C THR A 241 10.80 11.27 -0.45
N VAL A 242 10.34 10.06 -0.79
CA VAL A 242 9.25 9.40 -0.05
C VAL A 242 9.63 9.20 1.41
N THR A 243 10.84 8.74 1.70
CA THR A 243 11.33 8.55 3.09
C THR A 243 11.30 9.86 3.87
N ALA A 244 11.79 10.95 3.29
CA ALA A 244 11.82 12.27 3.93
C ALA A 244 10.41 12.80 4.23
N LEU A 245 9.47 12.63 3.29
CA LEU A 245 8.07 13.02 3.47
C LEU A 245 7.38 12.22 4.58
N LEU A 246 7.60 10.89 4.63
CA LEU A 246 7.06 10.03 5.69
C LEU A 246 7.61 10.42 7.06
N ILE A 247 8.92 10.62 7.19
CA ILE A 247 9.55 11.06 8.45
C ILE A 247 8.96 12.40 8.89
N SER A 248 8.94 13.40 8.03
CA SER A 248 8.39 14.72 8.33
C SER A 248 6.93 14.66 8.79
N HIS A 249 6.14 13.81 8.14
CA HIS A 249 4.72 13.67 8.47
C HIS A 249 4.50 12.97 9.82
N PHE A 250 5.20 11.87 10.08
CA PHE A 250 5.00 11.07 11.28
C PHE A 250 5.68 11.63 12.53
N ASP A 251 6.78 12.37 12.39
CA ASP A 251 7.40 13.12 13.52
C ASP A 251 6.55 14.32 13.99
N GLY A 252 5.47 14.64 13.30
CA GLY A 252 4.63 15.78 13.64
C GLY A 252 5.21 17.16 13.28
N ALA A 253 6.31 17.20 12.53
CA ALA A 253 7.01 18.45 12.16
C ALA A 253 6.34 19.25 11.02
N GLY A 254 5.09 18.96 10.69
CA GLY A 254 4.34 19.55 9.57
C GLY A 254 2.97 20.09 9.97
N GLY A 255 2.89 20.75 11.13
CA GLY A 255 1.70 21.50 11.58
C GLY A 255 1.90 23.00 11.42
#